data_6727021c80d536025e36c7a8e86a58ba
#
_entry.id   6727021c80d536025e36c7a8e86a58ba
#
_cell.length_a   1.000
_cell.length_b   1.000
_cell.length_c   1.000
_cell.angle_alpha   90.00
_cell.angle_beta   90.00
_cell.angle_gamma   90.00
#
_symmetry.space_group_name_H-M   'P 1'
#
loop_
_entity.id
_entity.type
_entity.pdbx_description
1 polymer ?
#
loop_
_entity_poly.entity_id
_entity_poly.type
_entity_poly.pdbx_seq_one_letter_code
_entity_poly.pdbx_strand_id
1 'polypeptide(L)'
;MPQDNSQGQSKAIFAAPSMSYENRAEMRQIFDRAIKLAEKERLRIRVPREVKPGQKLRGMHYHYRPEFFLGLHGRTDFQFPKETFSLNPDEVCVIPAGVPHGEVIHSDTTQPFRNLVGGFYNNTLSLHFAYEARPHRPDIEVIEFFDAPNLDVFVTLCNSLAQTYSMQGPARDAVLKGLLIALLGMFRNIVETGTGRLNSDIGKVYQAKCLVREQFSNPDLSVQDIADALGCSADYLSHLFHVETKERLIHYIQRIRIDGAILALEGTSLNISEIAYASGFSDPAYFARVFKQHKGTTPLEFRAQLDARRNKPETQPKTVFFDRLDYTHGVPQRSPTETVTSA
;
A
#
# COMPACT_ATOMS: atom_id res chain seq x y z
N MET A 1 32.35 -29.27 -11.69
CA MET A 1 31.59 -28.35 -10.84
C MET A 1 31.23 -27.13 -11.71
N PRO A 2 30.00 -26.94 -12.13
CA PRO A 2 29.59 -25.70 -12.82
C PRO A 2 29.30 -24.66 -11.75
N GLN A 3 29.92 -23.51 -11.93
CA GLN A 3 29.66 -22.32 -11.14
C GLN A 3 28.23 -21.82 -11.43
N ASP A 4 27.44 -21.75 -10.40
CA ASP A 4 26.07 -21.19 -10.40
C ASP A 4 26.19 -19.66 -10.51
N ASN A 5 25.95 -19.14 -11.69
CA ASN A 5 25.99 -17.71 -12.02
C ASN A 5 24.55 -17.16 -11.97
N SER A 6 23.87 -17.30 -10.81
CA SER A 6 22.58 -16.67 -10.55
C SER A 6 22.73 -15.26 -9.98
N GLN A 7 23.44 -14.38 -10.70
CA GLN A 7 23.21 -12.94 -10.58
C GLN A 7 21.85 -12.64 -11.25
N GLY A 8 20.79 -12.73 -10.47
CA GLY A 8 19.49 -12.19 -10.83
C GLY A 8 19.64 -10.69 -11.06
N GLN A 9 19.67 -10.29 -12.34
CA GLN A 9 19.53 -8.89 -12.72
C GLN A 9 18.19 -8.41 -12.17
N SER A 10 18.26 -7.60 -11.11
CA SER A 10 17.13 -6.75 -10.68
C SER A 10 16.79 -5.88 -11.90
N LYS A 11 15.72 -6.25 -12.63
CA LYS A 11 15.20 -5.39 -13.71
C LYS A 11 14.79 -4.08 -13.07
N ALA A 12 15.25 -2.98 -13.63
CA ALA A 12 14.90 -1.64 -13.19
C ALA A 12 13.38 -1.51 -13.13
N ILE A 13 12.84 -1.46 -11.93
CA ILE A 13 11.39 -1.33 -11.64
C ILE A 13 10.85 0.03 -12.15
N PHE A 14 11.76 0.99 -12.38
CA PHE A 14 11.43 2.31 -12.89
C PHE A 14 11.92 2.46 -14.32
N ALA A 15 10.96 2.59 -15.22
CA ALA A 15 11.21 2.79 -16.61
C ALA A 15 11.87 4.14 -16.92
N ALA A 16 12.70 4.18 -17.96
CA ALA A 16 13.16 5.41 -18.58
C ALA A 16 11.95 6.31 -19.00
N PRO A 17 12.11 7.63 -19.13
CA PRO A 17 10.99 8.55 -19.43
C PRO A 17 10.11 8.16 -20.63
N SER A 18 10.68 7.51 -21.66
CA SER A 18 9.94 6.99 -22.82
C SER A 18 9.03 5.81 -22.47
N MET A 19 9.46 4.91 -21.57
CA MET A 19 8.67 3.77 -21.12
C MET A 19 7.53 4.18 -20.19
N SER A 20 7.69 5.27 -19.41
CA SER A 20 6.61 5.84 -18.59
C SER A 20 5.40 6.29 -19.44
N TYR A 21 5.63 6.85 -20.63
CA TYR A 21 4.54 7.26 -21.53
C TYR A 21 3.76 6.05 -22.06
N GLU A 22 4.45 4.98 -22.45
CA GLU A 22 3.83 3.75 -22.95
C GLU A 22 3.03 3.06 -21.84
N ASN A 23 3.58 2.98 -20.63
CA ASN A 23 2.89 2.40 -19.48
C ASN A 23 1.60 3.15 -19.12
N ARG A 24 1.65 4.48 -19.15
CA ARG A 24 0.46 5.32 -18.91
C ARG A 24 -0.58 5.16 -20.02
N ALA A 25 -0.15 5.05 -21.28
CA ALA A 25 -1.05 4.77 -22.37
C ALA A 25 -1.77 3.44 -22.20
N GLU A 26 -1.05 2.41 -21.78
CA GLU A 26 -1.61 1.10 -21.46
C GLU A 26 -2.58 1.18 -20.27
N MET A 27 -2.20 1.80 -19.15
CA MET A 27 -3.07 1.99 -17.99
C MET A 27 -4.38 2.72 -18.37
N ARG A 28 -4.30 3.73 -19.22
CA ARG A 28 -5.50 4.43 -19.74
C ARG A 28 -6.42 3.48 -20.48
N GLN A 29 -5.90 2.68 -21.40
CA GLN A 29 -6.70 1.70 -22.16
C GLN A 29 -7.35 0.66 -21.24
N ILE A 30 -6.62 0.21 -20.20
CA ILE A 30 -7.13 -0.72 -19.20
C ILE A 30 -8.31 -0.10 -18.44
N PHE A 31 -8.17 1.15 -17.94
CA PHE A 31 -9.27 1.82 -17.25
C PHE A 31 -10.45 2.13 -18.17
N ASP A 32 -10.22 2.54 -19.42
CA ASP A 32 -11.29 2.75 -20.41
C ASP A 32 -12.07 1.46 -20.66
N ARG A 33 -11.36 0.31 -20.76
CA ARG A 33 -12.00 -1.01 -20.88
C ARG A 33 -12.78 -1.36 -19.61
N ALA A 34 -12.19 -1.19 -18.43
CA ALA A 34 -12.82 -1.52 -17.16
C ALA A 34 -14.11 -0.70 -16.93
N ILE A 35 -14.11 0.60 -17.26
CA ILE A 35 -15.30 1.45 -17.20
C ILE A 35 -16.40 0.91 -18.11
N LYS A 36 -16.10 0.59 -19.36
CA LYS A 36 -17.06 0.01 -20.31
C LYS A 36 -17.64 -1.34 -19.83
N LEU A 37 -16.82 -2.16 -19.16
CA LEU A 37 -17.29 -3.41 -18.58
C LEU A 37 -18.19 -3.18 -17.36
N ALA A 38 -17.86 -2.20 -16.50
CA ALA A 38 -18.68 -1.82 -15.37
C ALA A 38 -20.04 -1.23 -15.80
N GLU A 39 -20.07 -0.38 -16.83
CA GLU A 39 -21.31 0.14 -17.41
C GLU A 39 -22.25 -0.98 -17.89
N LYS A 40 -21.67 -2.04 -18.48
CA LYS A 40 -22.39 -3.22 -19.00
C LYS A 40 -22.63 -4.30 -17.93
N GLU A 41 -22.32 -4.04 -16.66
CA GLU A 41 -22.44 -5.00 -15.53
C GLU A 41 -21.64 -6.30 -15.73
N ARG A 42 -20.53 -6.21 -16.46
CA ARG A 42 -19.64 -7.36 -16.74
C ARG A 42 -18.37 -7.34 -15.92
N LEU A 43 -18.05 -6.23 -15.25
CA LEU A 43 -16.94 -6.13 -14.31
C LEU A 43 -17.43 -6.53 -12.91
N ARG A 44 -16.90 -7.62 -12.37
CA ARG A 44 -17.28 -8.09 -11.04
C ARG A 44 -16.41 -7.45 -9.98
N ILE A 45 -17.01 -7.12 -8.82
CA ILE A 45 -16.29 -6.62 -7.66
C ILE A 45 -16.20 -7.70 -6.58
N ARG A 46 -15.05 -7.77 -5.95
CA ARG A 46 -14.74 -8.58 -4.77
C ARG A 46 -14.31 -7.66 -3.63
N VAL A 47 -14.85 -7.88 -2.45
CA VAL A 47 -14.41 -7.22 -1.23
C VAL A 47 -14.34 -8.28 -0.14
N PRO A 48 -13.22 -8.43 0.58
CA PRO A 48 -13.11 -9.38 1.66
C PRO A 48 -14.09 -9.03 2.78
N ARG A 49 -14.57 -10.07 3.47
CA ARG A 49 -15.42 -9.90 4.65
C ARG A 49 -14.63 -9.20 5.74
N GLU A 50 -15.32 -8.37 6.51
CA GLU A 50 -14.74 -7.66 7.63
C GLU A 50 -14.07 -8.63 8.61
N VAL A 51 -12.83 -8.33 8.97
CA VAL A 51 -12.04 -9.11 9.91
C VAL A 51 -12.28 -8.57 11.31
N LYS A 52 -12.80 -9.41 12.20
CA LYS A 52 -12.89 -9.03 13.62
C LYS A 52 -11.50 -8.95 14.23
N PRO A 53 -11.24 -7.99 15.14
CA PRO A 53 -9.99 -7.95 15.90
C PRO A 53 -9.69 -9.30 16.55
N GLY A 54 -8.43 -9.71 16.58
CA GLY A 54 -8.01 -10.92 17.28
C GLY A 54 -7.79 -12.17 16.43
N GLN A 55 -7.87 -12.10 15.11
CA GLN A 55 -7.54 -13.25 14.25
C GLN A 55 -6.04 -13.36 13.98
N LYS A 56 -5.52 -14.60 13.97
CA LYS A 56 -4.10 -14.87 13.66
C LYS A 56 -3.81 -14.68 12.19
N LEU A 57 -2.65 -14.08 11.88
CA LEU A 57 -2.24 -13.60 10.57
C LEU A 57 -0.94 -14.23 10.07
N ARG A 58 -0.74 -15.50 10.28
CA ARG A 58 0.52 -16.13 9.88
C ARG A 58 0.74 -16.05 8.37
N GLY A 59 1.85 -15.43 7.94
CA GLY A 59 2.23 -15.33 6.54
C GLY A 59 1.42 -14.31 5.71
N MET A 60 0.62 -13.46 6.37
CA MET A 60 -0.14 -12.39 5.72
C MET A 60 0.50 -11.03 5.98
N HIS A 61 0.24 -10.07 5.08
CA HIS A 61 0.56 -8.66 5.25
C HIS A 61 -0.74 -7.82 5.26
N TYR A 62 -0.64 -6.54 5.57
CA TYR A 62 -1.76 -5.59 5.50
C TYR A 62 -1.23 -4.19 5.18
N HIS A 63 -2.11 -3.33 4.67
CA HIS A 63 -1.79 -1.95 4.33
C HIS A 63 -2.59 -0.97 5.19
N TYR A 64 -2.02 0.23 5.40
CA TYR A 64 -2.67 1.28 6.22
C TYR A 64 -3.78 2.03 5.48
N ARG A 65 -3.84 1.88 4.18
CA ARG A 65 -4.85 2.44 3.29
C ARG A 65 -5.49 1.29 2.52
N PRO A 66 -6.67 1.50 1.93
CA PRO A 66 -7.25 0.51 1.03
C PRO A 66 -6.29 0.18 -0.11
N GLU A 67 -6.45 -0.98 -0.69
CA GLU A 67 -5.73 -1.42 -1.87
C GLU A 67 -6.71 -1.82 -2.96
N PHE A 68 -6.36 -1.51 -4.20
CA PHE A 68 -7.18 -1.78 -5.37
C PHE A 68 -6.46 -2.73 -6.31
N PHE A 69 -7.13 -3.78 -6.75
CA PHE A 69 -6.63 -4.73 -7.72
C PHE A 69 -7.59 -4.85 -8.90
N LEU A 70 -7.05 -4.87 -10.10
CA LEU A 70 -7.78 -5.19 -11.32
C LEU A 70 -7.10 -6.38 -12.00
N GLY A 71 -7.78 -7.51 -12.10
CA GLY A 71 -7.31 -8.71 -12.78
C GLY A 71 -7.22 -8.50 -14.29
N LEU A 72 -6.05 -8.72 -14.89
CA LEU A 72 -5.80 -8.59 -16.32
C LEU A 72 -5.60 -9.95 -16.98
N HIS A 73 -4.66 -10.76 -16.47
CA HIS A 73 -4.30 -12.07 -16.98
C HIS A 73 -3.95 -13.02 -15.84
N GLY A 74 -4.21 -14.30 -16.02
CA GLY A 74 -4.00 -15.30 -14.97
C GLY A 74 -5.00 -15.14 -13.81
N ARG A 75 -4.61 -15.54 -12.61
CA ARG A 75 -5.47 -15.55 -11.43
C ARG A 75 -4.68 -15.24 -10.17
N THR A 76 -5.27 -14.47 -9.25
CA THR A 76 -4.77 -14.30 -7.87
C THR A 76 -5.70 -15.00 -6.90
N ASP A 77 -5.18 -15.93 -6.11
CA ASP A 77 -5.88 -16.52 -4.99
C ASP A 77 -5.55 -15.72 -3.73
N PHE A 78 -6.49 -14.91 -3.28
CA PHE A 78 -6.37 -14.17 -2.04
C PHE A 78 -6.74 -15.03 -0.84
N GLN A 79 -5.91 -14.97 0.19
CA GLN A 79 -6.13 -15.60 1.50
C GLN A 79 -6.38 -14.51 2.53
N PHE A 80 -7.53 -14.58 3.20
CA PHE A 80 -7.92 -13.71 4.31
C PHE A 80 -8.15 -14.54 5.57
N PRO A 81 -8.15 -13.95 6.77
CA PRO A 81 -8.35 -14.70 8.01
C PRO A 81 -9.64 -15.53 8.09
N LYS A 82 -10.68 -15.16 7.33
CA LYS A 82 -12.00 -15.82 7.38
C LYS A 82 -12.46 -16.43 6.06
N GLU A 83 -11.79 -16.11 4.99
CA GLU A 83 -12.20 -16.58 3.67
C GLU A 83 -11.04 -16.61 2.70
N THR A 84 -11.22 -17.29 1.60
CA THR A 84 -10.37 -17.25 0.43
C THR A 84 -11.24 -17.03 -0.79
N PHE A 85 -10.75 -16.26 -1.76
CA PHE A 85 -11.38 -16.17 -3.07
C PHE A 85 -10.35 -15.88 -4.16
N SER A 86 -10.72 -16.20 -5.39
CA SER A 86 -9.88 -15.90 -6.55
C SER A 86 -10.32 -14.60 -7.21
N LEU A 87 -9.36 -13.81 -7.64
CA LEU A 87 -9.52 -12.69 -8.56
C LEU A 87 -9.11 -13.15 -9.96
N ASN A 88 -10.06 -13.13 -10.88
CA ASN A 88 -9.87 -13.51 -12.27
C ASN A 88 -9.76 -12.27 -13.19
N PRO A 89 -9.39 -12.43 -14.46
CA PRO A 89 -9.49 -11.34 -15.44
C PRO A 89 -10.89 -10.70 -15.46
N ASP A 90 -10.93 -9.38 -15.64
CA ASP A 90 -12.16 -8.59 -15.59
C ASP A 90 -12.90 -8.64 -14.24
N GLU A 91 -12.16 -8.87 -13.16
CA GLU A 91 -12.65 -8.69 -11.78
C GLU A 91 -11.82 -7.62 -11.06
N VAL A 92 -12.47 -6.89 -10.14
CA VAL A 92 -11.85 -5.90 -9.26
C VAL A 92 -11.90 -6.42 -7.83
N CYS A 93 -10.80 -6.29 -7.10
CA CYS A 93 -10.78 -6.46 -5.66
C CYS A 93 -10.45 -5.13 -4.98
N VAL A 94 -11.22 -4.75 -3.96
CA VAL A 94 -10.91 -3.65 -3.07
C VAL A 94 -10.69 -4.22 -1.69
N ILE A 95 -9.46 -4.10 -1.19
CA ILE A 95 -9.10 -4.54 0.17
C ILE A 95 -9.13 -3.32 1.08
N PRO A 96 -10.00 -3.29 2.11
CA PRO A 96 -10.04 -2.19 3.06
C PRO A 96 -8.74 -2.07 3.87
N ALA A 97 -8.48 -0.86 4.37
CA ALA A 97 -7.32 -0.59 5.23
C ALA A 97 -7.29 -1.53 6.44
N GLY A 98 -6.12 -2.05 6.77
CA GLY A 98 -5.89 -2.93 7.92
C GLY A 98 -6.40 -4.36 7.75
N VAL A 99 -6.92 -4.75 6.60
CA VAL A 99 -7.35 -6.13 6.33
C VAL A 99 -6.15 -6.98 5.95
N PRO A 100 -5.80 -7.99 6.77
CA PRO A 100 -4.68 -8.89 6.49
C PRO A 100 -4.99 -9.80 5.33
N HIS A 101 -4.02 -9.96 4.42
CA HIS A 101 -4.16 -10.84 3.28
C HIS A 101 -2.82 -11.43 2.84
N GLY A 102 -2.92 -12.54 2.13
CA GLY A 102 -1.83 -13.17 1.39
C GLY A 102 -2.26 -13.42 -0.05
N GLU A 103 -1.30 -13.46 -0.95
CA GLU A 103 -1.52 -13.63 -2.38
C GLU A 103 -0.75 -14.83 -2.90
N VAL A 104 -1.44 -15.68 -3.67
CA VAL A 104 -0.83 -16.74 -4.47
C VAL A 104 -1.30 -16.55 -5.91
N ILE A 105 -0.37 -16.38 -6.82
CA ILE A 105 -0.69 -16.07 -8.21
C ILE A 105 -0.49 -17.29 -9.12
N HIS A 106 -1.23 -17.31 -10.21
CA HIS A 106 -1.18 -18.36 -11.20
C HIS A 106 -1.22 -17.77 -12.61
N SER A 107 -0.19 -18.03 -13.40
CA SER A 107 -0.21 -17.78 -14.84
C SER A 107 -1.13 -18.78 -15.52
N ASP A 108 -1.77 -18.40 -16.62
CA ASP A 108 -2.47 -19.33 -17.48
C ASP A 108 -1.54 -19.87 -18.58
N THR A 109 -2.05 -20.82 -19.38
CA THR A 109 -1.27 -21.46 -20.45
C THR A 109 -1.03 -20.54 -21.65
N THR A 110 -1.76 -19.44 -21.75
CA THR A 110 -1.76 -18.55 -22.93
C THR A 110 -1.07 -17.24 -22.67
N GLN A 111 -1.15 -16.74 -21.43
CA GLN A 111 -0.58 -15.45 -21.04
C GLN A 111 0.00 -15.50 -19.62
N PRO A 112 1.17 -14.87 -19.39
CA PRO A 112 1.72 -14.75 -18.05
C PRO A 112 0.78 -13.94 -17.14
N PHE A 113 0.82 -14.24 -15.84
CA PHE A 113 0.07 -13.50 -14.85
C PHE A 113 0.35 -12.00 -14.90
N ARG A 114 -0.70 -11.19 -14.80
CA ARG A 114 -0.60 -9.73 -14.70
C ARG A 114 -1.83 -9.12 -14.04
N ASN A 115 -1.62 -8.27 -13.06
CA ASN A 115 -2.63 -7.42 -12.42
C ASN A 115 -2.22 -5.95 -12.49
N LEU A 116 -3.22 -5.05 -12.50
CA LEU A 116 -2.99 -3.63 -12.21
C LEU A 116 -3.38 -3.39 -10.75
N VAL A 117 -2.45 -2.87 -9.96
CA VAL A 117 -2.61 -2.63 -8.52
C VAL A 117 -2.51 -1.14 -8.24
N GLY A 118 -3.39 -0.64 -7.38
CA GLY A 118 -3.43 0.75 -6.92
C GLY A 118 -3.22 0.86 -5.43
N GLY A 119 -2.16 1.58 -5.02
CA GLY A 119 -1.83 1.89 -3.62
C GLY A 119 -2.01 3.38 -3.33
N PHE A 120 -2.36 3.73 -2.08
CA PHE A 120 -2.66 5.09 -1.68
C PHE A 120 -1.75 5.55 -0.55
N TYR A 121 -1.00 6.64 -0.75
CA TYR A 121 -0.02 7.15 0.22
C TYR A 121 -0.09 8.67 0.32
N ASN A 122 -0.35 9.21 1.51
CA ASN A 122 -0.46 10.68 1.71
C ASN A 122 -1.24 11.34 0.56
N ASN A 123 -0.56 12.15 -0.27
CA ASN A 123 -1.13 12.80 -1.46
C ASN A 123 -0.68 12.11 -2.76
N THR A 124 -0.31 10.84 -2.71
CA THR A 124 0.15 10.10 -3.90
C THR A 124 -0.64 8.82 -4.09
N LEU A 125 -0.99 8.60 -5.32
CA LEU A 125 -1.43 7.31 -5.85
C LEU A 125 -0.24 6.62 -6.50
N SER A 126 0.01 5.36 -6.15
CA SER A 126 0.83 4.46 -6.96
C SER A 126 -0.07 3.57 -7.82
N LEU A 127 0.31 3.37 -9.06
CA LEU A 127 -0.25 2.34 -9.94
C LEU A 127 0.90 1.48 -10.44
N HIS A 128 0.79 0.18 -10.29
CA HIS A 128 1.81 -0.74 -10.75
C HIS A 128 1.24 -1.98 -11.40
N PHE A 129 2.03 -2.59 -12.28
CA PHE A 129 1.74 -3.91 -12.79
C PHE A 129 2.44 -4.95 -11.93
N ALA A 130 1.67 -5.91 -11.42
CA ALA A 130 2.19 -7.10 -10.77
C ALA A 130 2.35 -8.22 -11.82
N TYR A 131 3.47 -8.95 -11.74
CA TYR A 131 3.78 -10.09 -12.62
C TYR A 131 4.30 -11.28 -11.81
N GLU A 132 4.43 -12.45 -12.43
CA GLU A 132 4.98 -13.63 -11.78
C GLU A 132 6.52 -13.66 -11.94
N ALA A 133 7.24 -13.21 -10.91
CA ALA A 133 8.71 -13.24 -10.90
C ALA A 133 9.26 -14.61 -10.50
N ARG A 134 8.56 -15.31 -9.63
CA ARG A 134 8.87 -16.66 -9.15
C ARG A 134 7.55 -17.44 -9.11
N PRO A 135 7.57 -18.78 -9.24
CA PRO A 135 6.35 -19.56 -9.20
C PRO A 135 5.45 -19.18 -8.03
N HIS A 136 4.23 -18.78 -8.36
CA HIS A 136 3.16 -18.38 -7.43
C HIS A 136 3.43 -17.13 -6.57
N ARG A 137 4.46 -16.34 -6.87
CA ARG A 137 4.77 -15.12 -6.14
C ARG A 137 4.74 -13.89 -7.04
N PRO A 138 3.90 -12.89 -6.72
CA PRO A 138 3.89 -11.63 -7.44
C PRO A 138 5.14 -10.80 -7.13
N ASP A 139 5.55 -9.99 -8.11
CA ASP A 139 6.52 -8.93 -7.98
C ASP A 139 6.07 -7.74 -8.84
N ILE A 140 6.69 -6.58 -8.67
CA ILE A 140 6.33 -5.35 -9.38
C ILE A 140 7.14 -5.24 -10.67
N GLU A 141 6.44 -5.15 -11.81
CA GLU A 141 7.08 -4.94 -13.12
C GLU A 141 7.33 -3.46 -13.42
N VAL A 142 6.32 -2.63 -13.18
CA VAL A 142 6.31 -1.20 -13.47
C VAL A 142 5.53 -0.50 -12.37
N ILE A 143 6.04 0.60 -11.87
CA ILE A 143 5.31 1.44 -10.93
C ILE A 143 5.33 2.89 -11.39
N GLU A 144 4.14 3.51 -11.42
CA GLU A 144 3.92 4.93 -11.70
C GLU A 144 3.37 5.62 -10.45
N PHE A 145 3.90 6.80 -10.15
CA PHE A 145 3.44 7.62 -9.03
C PHE A 145 2.78 8.89 -9.56
N PHE A 146 1.62 9.22 -8.99
CA PHE A 146 0.84 10.39 -9.36
C PHE A 146 0.61 11.26 -8.12
N ASP A 147 0.82 12.58 -8.26
CA ASP A 147 0.38 13.54 -7.26
C ASP A 147 -1.15 13.59 -7.25
N ALA A 148 -1.75 13.24 -6.13
CA ALA A 148 -3.19 13.11 -5.96
C ALA A 148 -3.65 13.96 -4.77
N PRO A 149 -3.80 15.28 -4.93
CA PRO A 149 -4.22 16.17 -3.85
C PRO A 149 -5.59 15.80 -3.26
N ASN A 150 -6.42 15.12 -4.04
CA ASN A 150 -7.75 14.64 -3.63
C ASN A 150 -7.74 13.14 -3.26
N LEU A 151 -6.63 12.62 -2.74
CA LEU A 151 -6.50 11.19 -2.40
C LEU A 151 -7.60 10.69 -1.45
N ASP A 152 -8.06 11.54 -0.54
CA ASP A 152 -9.12 11.18 0.40
C ASP A 152 -10.43 10.81 -0.30
N VAL A 153 -10.70 11.32 -1.50
CA VAL A 153 -11.86 10.92 -2.30
C VAL A 153 -11.70 9.48 -2.79
N PHE A 154 -10.50 9.08 -3.25
CA PHE A 154 -10.22 7.68 -3.63
C PHE A 154 -10.43 6.74 -2.45
N VAL A 155 -9.86 7.08 -1.29
CA VAL A 155 -10.00 6.29 -0.06
C VAL A 155 -11.46 6.19 0.37
N THR A 156 -12.20 7.29 0.28
CA THR A 156 -13.63 7.33 0.59
C THR A 156 -14.43 6.44 -0.35
N LEU A 157 -14.16 6.46 -1.65
CA LEU A 157 -14.83 5.57 -2.61
C LEU A 157 -14.52 4.10 -2.34
N CYS A 158 -13.27 3.74 -2.04
CA CYS A 158 -12.90 2.38 -1.66
C CYS A 158 -13.63 1.91 -0.40
N ASN A 159 -13.70 2.75 0.64
CA ASN A 159 -14.42 2.44 1.87
C ASN A 159 -15.93 2.32 1.63
N SER A 160 -16.51 3.22 0.84
CA SER A 160 -17.94 3.18 0.48
C SER A 160 -18.28 1.92 -0.33
N LEU A 161 -17.40 1.49 -1.26
CA LEU A 161 -17.54 0.23 -1.97
C LEU A 161 -17.55 -0.96 -1.00
N ALA A 162 -16.60 -1.00 -0.06
CA ALA A 162 -16.50 -2.08 0.91
C ALA A 162 -17.75 -2.14 1.83
N GLN A 163 -18.24 -1.01 2.31
CA GLN A 163 -19.44 -0.92 3.12
C GLN A 163 -20.68 -1.35 2.33
N THR A 164 -20.85 -0.81 1.11
CA THR A 164 -22.02 -1.12 0.26
C THR A 164 -22.02 -2.59 -0.16
N TYR A 165 -20.84 -3.19 -0.36
CA TYR A 165 -20.72 -4.62 -0.71
C TYR A 165 -21.36 -5.53 0.36
N SER A 166 -21.26 -5.17 1.61
CA SER A 166 -21.84 -5.90 2.75
C SER A 166 -23.30 -5.55 3.04
N MET A 167 -23.85 -4.51 2.40
CA MET A 167 -25.25 -4.09 2.60
C MET A 167 -26.23 -5.04 1.93
N GLN A 168 -27.48 -5.00 2.40
CA GLN A 168 -28.63 -5.65 1.77
C GLN A 168 -29.59 -4.57 1.28
N GLY A 169 -30.29 -4.83 0.19
CA GLY A 169 -31.31 -3.92 -0.30
C GLY A 169 -31.37 -3.83 -1.83
N PRO A 170 -32.51 -3.38 -2.37
CA PRO A 170 -32.78 -3.40 -3.81
C PRO A 170 -31.89 -2.44 -4.64
N ALA A 171 -31.37 -1.39 -4.04
CA ALA A 171 -30.50 -0.42 -4.70
C ALA A 171 -28.98 -0.73 -4.56
N ARG A 172 -28.62 -1.79 -3.83
CA ARG A 172 -27.21 -2.12 -3.53
C ARG A 172 -26.35 -2.19 -4.79
N ASP A 173 -26.79 -2.94 -5.78
CA ASP A 173 -25.98 -3.19 -6.99
C ASP A 173 -25.85 -1.91 -7.85
N ALA A 174 -26.88 -1.06 -7.89
CA ALA A 174 -26.80 0.23 -8.55
C ALA A 174 -25.80 1.18 -7.85
N VAL A 175 -25.77 1.21 -6.52
CA VAL A 175 -24.80 2.01 -5.75
C VAL A 175 -23.40 1.47 -5.96
N LEU A 176 -23.18 0.15 -5.86
CA LEU A 176 -21.87 -0.47 -6.14
C LEU A 176 -21.36 -0.12 -7.53
N LYS A 177 -22.20 -0.23 -8.55
CA LYS A 177 -21.87 0.13 -9.92
C LYS A 177 -21.46 1.60 -10.04
N GLY A 178 -22.23 2.51 -9.44
CA GLY A 178 -21.93 3.94 -9.47
C GLY A 178 -20.59 4.28 -8.79
N LEU A 179 -20.34 3.72 -7.61
CA LEU A 179 -19.08 3.91 -6.88
C LEU A 179 -17.88 3.32 -7.64
N LEU A 180 -18.04 2.15 -8.25
CA LEU A 180 -16.99 1.50 -9.03
C LEU A 180 -16.63 2.33 -10.26
N ILE A 181 -17.64 2.81 -11.03
CA ILE A 181 -17.42 3.67 -12.20
C ILE A 181 -16.75 4.98 -11.78
N ALA A 182 -17.17 5.59 -10.66
CA ALA A 182 -16.55 6.81 -10.14
C ALA A 182 -15.07 6.58 -9.79
N LEU A 183 -14.74 5.48 -9.08
CA LEU A 183 -13.37 5.13 -8.72
C LEU A 183 -12.50 4.90 -9.96
N LEU A 184 -12.98 4.10 -10.92
CA LEU A 184 -12.27 3.83 -12.18
C LEU A 184 -12.07 5.11 -13.02
N GLY A 185 -13.08 5.99 -13.05
CA GLY A 185 -13.00 7.29 -13.73
C GLY A 185 -11.95 8.20 -13.10
N MET A 186 -11.81 8.19 -11.77
CA MET A 186 -10.77 8.94 -11.08
C MET A 186 -9.37 8.38 -11.38
N PHE A 187 -9.18 7.06 -11.39
CA PHE A 187 -7.93 6.44 -11.83
C PHE A 187 -7.60 6.81 -13.26
N ARG A 188 -8.59 6.70 -14.16
CA ARG A 188 -8.43 7.08 -15.57
C ARG A 188 -8.00 8.54 -15.73
N ASN A 189 -8.64 9.45 -14.99
CA ASN A 189 -8.34 10.88 -15.04
C ASN A 189 -6.93 11.18 -14.52
N ILE A 190 -6.51 10.60 -13.40
CA ILE A 190 -5.17 10.87 -12.84
C ILE A 190 -4.05 10.33 -13.74
N VAL A 191 -4.27 9.22 -14.44
CA VAL A 191 -3.31 8.68 -15.41
C VAL A 191 -3.19 9.62 -16.64
N GLU A 192 -4.26 10.34 -17.01
CA GLU A 192 -4.24 11.33 -18.09
C GLU A 192 -3.57 12.63 -17.67
N THR A 193 -4.01 13.19 -16.53
CA THR A 193 -3.69 14.56 -16.13
C THR A 193 -2.57 14.63 -15.10
N GLY A 194 -2.26 13.50 -14.44
CA GLY A 194 -1.32 13.46 -13.35
C GLY A 194 0.10 13.81 -13.78
N THR A 195 0.64 14.85 -13.16
CA THR A 195 2.05 15.22 -13.33
C THR A 195 2.91 14.22 -12.56
N GLY A 196 3.51 13.28 -13.30
CA GLY A 196 4.53 12.40 -12.71
C GLY A 196 5.76 13.22 -12.33
N ARG A 197 6.02 13.38 -11.04
CA ARG A 197 7.22 14.02 -10.52
C ARG A 197 8.41 13.06 -10.49
N LEU A 198 8.66 12.34 -11.60
CA LEU A 198 9.62 11.23 -11.64
C LEU A 198 11.09 11.64 -11.62
N ASN A 199 11.44 12.88 -11.95
CA ASN A 199 12.83 13.28 -12.17
C ASN A 199 13.39 14.35 -11.22
N SER A 200 12.67 14.75 -10.17
CA SER A 200 13.21 15.64 -9.15
C SER A 200 13.76 14.85 -7.95
N ASP A 201 14.75 15.40 -7.27
CA ASP A 201 15.31 14.82 -6.05
C ASP A 201 14.20 14.62 -4.99
N ILE A 202 13.27 15.57 -4.88
CA ILE A 202 12.07 15.44 -4.05
C ILE A 202 11.21 14.26 -4.49
N GLY A 203 11.09 14.02 -5.80
CA GLY A 203 10.40 12.86 -6.35
C GLY A 203 11.00 11.53 -5.92
N LYS A 204 12.34 11.40 -5.91
CA LYS A 204 13.03 10.19 -5.45
C LYS A 204 12.81 9.93 -3.96
N VAL A 205 12.88 10.95 -3.11
CA VAL A 205 12.58 10.82 -1.68
C VAL A 205 11.15 10.34 -1.47
N TYR A 206 10.24 10.87 -2.24
CA TYR A 206 8.84 10.49 -2.19
C TYR A 206 8.62 9.03 -2.62
N GLN A 207 9.21 8.63 -3.75
CA GLN A 207 9.19 7.25 -4.24
C GLN A 207 9.81 6.28 -3.24
N ALA A 208 10.94 6.65 -2.61
CA ALA A 208 11.54 5.85 -1.54
C ALA A 208 10.57 5.64 -0.36
N LYS A 209 9.84 6.69 0.06
CA LYS A 209 8.82 6.56 1.10
C LYS A 209 7.68 5.61 0.71
N CYS A 210 7.24 5.65 -0.55
CA CYS A 210 6.21 4.75 -1.07
C CYS A 210 6.70 3.30 -1.08
N LEU A 211 7.88 3.03 -1.66
CA LEU A 211 8.48 1.69 -1.68
C LEU A 211 8.62 1.09 -0.27
N VAL A 212 9.11 1.89 0.69
CA VAL A 212 9.21 1.42 2.08
C VAL A 212 7.85 1.03 2.63
N ARG A 213 6.79 1.78 2.35
CA ARG A 213 5.44 1.48 2.84
C ARG A 213 4.79 0.29 2.16
N GLU A 214 5.09 0.07 0.90
CA GLU A 214 4.63 -1.12 0.17
C GLU A 214 5.35 -2.39 0.63
N GLN A 215 6.64 -2.28 0.92
CA GLN A 215 7.49 -3.44 1.18
C GLN A 215 8.00 -3.53 2.62
N PHE A 216 7.44 -2.79 3.58
CA PHE A 216 7.95 -2.78 4.97
C PHE A 216 7.96 -4.16 5.62
N SER A 217 7.01 -5.03 5.24
CA SER A 217 6.89 -6.41 5.73
C SER A 217 7.92 -7.37 5.13
N ASN A 218 8.62 -6.97 4.05
CA ASN A 218 9.73 -7.73 3.50
C ASN A 218 10.97 -7.58 4.40
N PRO A 219 11.45 -8.66 5.06
CA PRO A 219 12.61 -8.57 5.95
C PRO A 219 13.91 -8.23 5.23
N ASP A 220 14.00 -8.56 3.92
CA ASP A 220 15.19 -8.36 3.10
C ASP A 220 15.26 -6.94 2.51
N LEU A 221 14.22 -6.10 2.67
CA LEU A 221 14.20 -4.74 2.15
C LEU A 221 15.36 -3.92 2.74
N SER A 222 16.27 -3.49 1.89
CA SER A 222 17.44 -2.70 2.20
C SER A 222 17.41 -1.32 1.52
N VAL A 223 18.30 -0.41 1.96
CA VAL A 223 18.53 0.87 1.30
C VAL A 223 19.05 0.69 -0.12
N GLN A 224 19.84 -0.38 -0.38
CA GLN A 224 20.36 -0.70 -1.69
C GLN A 224 19.23 -1.08 -2.65
N ASP A 225 18.30 -1.95 -2.23
CA ASP A 225 17.16 -2.35 -3.07
C ASP A 225 16.31 -1.15 -3.48
N ILE A 226 16.07 -0.22 -2.53
CA ILE A 226 15.33 1.01 -2.82
C ILE A 226 16.10 1.90 -3.80
N ALA A 227 17.42 2.04 -3.62
CA ALA A 227 18.25 2.85 -4.49
C ALA A 227 18.33 2.27 -5.91
N ASP A 228 18.48 0.95 -6.03
CA ASP A 228 18.49 0.24 -7.30
C ASP A 228 17.16 0.43 -8.04
N ALA A 229 16.05 0.29 -7.31
CA ALA A 229 14.72 0.55 -7.83
C ALA A 229 14.53 1.99 -8.32
N LEU A 230 15.19 2.97 -7.70
CA LEU A 230 15.13 4.39 -8.10
C LEU A 230 16.22 4.81 -9.12
N GLY A 231 17.05 3.86 -9.56
CA GLY A 231 18.12 4.11 -10.53
C GLY A 231 19.19 5.07 -10.01
N CYS A 232 19.57 4.96 -8.72
CA CYS A 232 20.61 5.78 -8.12
C CYS A 232 21.46 4.97 -7.11
N SER A 233 22.57 5.56 -6.62
CA SER A 233 23.36 4.89 -5.60
C SER A 233 22.72 4.99 -4.21
N ALA A 234 22.99 4.00 -3.34
CA ALA A 234 22.49 3.98 -1.96
C ALA A 234 22.99 5.19 -1.15
N ASP A 235 24.23 5.61 -1.38
CA ASP A 235 24.81 6.80 -0.71
C ASP A 235 24.10 8.08 -1.13
N TYR A 236 23.86 8.24 -2.43
CA TYR A 236 23.11 9.40 -2.94
C TYR A 236 21.68 9.44 -2.38
N LEU A 237 20.97 8.32 -2.43
CA LEU A 237 19.60 8.25 -1.89
C LEU A 237 19.57 8.52 -0.39
N SER A 238 20.51 7.95 0.37
CA SER A 238 20.61 8.16 1.82
C SER A 238 20.86 9.61 2.17
N HIS A 239 21.78 10.28 1.44
CA HIS A 239 22.07 11.70 1.60
C HIS A 239 20.84 12.55 1.28
N LEU A 240 20.25 12.33 0.11
CA LEU A 240 19.07 13.05 -0.36
C LEU A 240 17.90 12.91 0.59
N PHE A 241 17.62 11.67 1.01
CA PHE A 241 16.53 11.39 1.96
C PHE A 241 16.75 12.13 3.30
N HIS A 242 18.00 12.14 3.81
CA HIS A 242 18.33 12.85 5.04
C HIS A 242 18.21 14.37 4.89
N VAL A 243 18.68 14.93 3.78
CA VAL A 243 18.58 16.38 3.51
C VAL A 243 17.12 16.82 3.50
N GLU A 244 16.24 16.05 2.83
CA GLU A 244 14.83 16.40 2.65
C GLU A 244 13.95 16.10 3.87
N THR A 245 14.24 15.01 4.59
CA THR A 245 13.37 14.54 5.69
C THR A 245 13.94 14.78 7.08
N LYS A 246 15.23 15.11 7.19
CA LYS A 246 16.01 15.17 8.44
C LYS A 246 16.09 13.82 9.17
N GLU A 247 15.66 12.74 8.54
CA GLU A 247 15.70 11.36 9.03
C GLU A 247 16.58 10.50 8.12
N ARG A 248 17.28 9.49 8.65
CA ARG A 248 18.01 8.51 7.83
C ARG A 248 17.03 7.50 7.25
N LEU A 249 17.19 7.12 5.99
CA LEU A 249 16.30 6.18 5.31
C LEU A 249 16.16 4.85 6.08
N ILE A 250 17.24 4.32 6.65
CA ILE A 250 17.18 3.10 7.46
C ILE A 250 16.31 3.26 8.72
N HIS A 251 16.35 4.42 9.37
CA HIS A 251 15.49 4.70 10.52
C HIS A 251 14.03 4.88 10.10
N TYR A 252 13.79 5.46 8.91
CA TYR A 252 12.46 5.54 8.32
C TYR A 252 11.87 4.14 8.08
N ILE A 253 12.64 3.21 7.51
CA ILE A 253 12.23 1.80 7.33
C ILE A 253 11.84 1.19 8.69
N GLN A 254 12.70 1.33 9.70
CA GLN A 254 12.43 0.81 11.04
C GLN A 254 11.16 1.40 11.64
N ARG A 255 10.96 2.72 11.50
CA ARG A 255 9.79 3.41 12.03
C ARG A 255 8.49 2.90 11.37
N ILE A 256 8.46 2.76 10.05
CA ILE A 256 7.30 2.21 9.34
C ILE A 256 7.01 0.77 9.77
N ARG A 257 8.03 -0.05 9.97
CA ARG A 257 7.88 -1.41 10.53
C ARG A 257 7.28 -1.39 11.94
N ILE A 258 7.72 -0.47 12.79
CA ILE A 258 7.18 -0.32 14.16
C ILE A 258 5.72 0.18 14.12
N ASP A 259 5.38 1.13 13.24
CA ASP A 259 4.01 1.59 13.08
C ASP A 259 3.10 0.44 12.63
N GLY A 260 3.58 -0.43 11.72
CA GLY A 260 2.91 -1.67 11.35
C GLY A 260 2.71 -2.64 12.52
N ALA A 261 3.74 -2.81 13.33
CA ALA A 261 3.65 -3.66 14.51
C ALA A 261 2.63 -3.15 15.54
N ILE A 262 2.49 -1.83 15.70
CA ILE A 262 1.50 -1.24 16.61
C ILE A 262 0.09 -1.58 16.15
N LEU A 263 -0.21 -1.40 14.87
CA LEU A 263 -1.52 -1.76 14.33
C LEU A 263 -1.82 -3.26 14.51
N ALA A 264 -0.80 -4.11 14.32
CA ALA A 264 -0.95 -5.54 14.58
C ALA A 264 -1.20 -5.84 16.07
N LEU A 265 -0.51 -5.13 16.99
CA LEU A 265 -0.75 -5.23 18.42
C LEU A 265 -2.17 -4.79 18.81
N GLU A 266 -2.68 -3.75 18.16
CA GLU A 266 -4.01 -3.21 18.40
C GLU A 266 -5.13 -4.05 17.78
N GLY A 267 -4.91 -4.59 16.59
CA GLY A 267 -5.95 -5.20 15.76
C GLY A 267 -5.99 -6.73 15.76
N THR A 268 -4.98 -7.40 16.34
CA THR A 268 -4.84 -8.86 16.17
C THR A 268 -4.49 -9.59 17.48
N SER A 269 -4.71 -10.91 17.48
CA SER A 269 -4.24 -11.82 18.55
C SER A 269 -2.90 -12.49 18.23
N LEU A 270 -2.14 -12.03 17.23
CA LEU A 270 -0.81 -12.53 16.91
C LEU A 270 0.10 -12.47 18.15
N ASN A 271 0.94 -13.47 18.36
CA ASN A 271 1.98 -13.37 19.37
C ASN A 271 3.08 -12.37 18.94
N ILE A 272 3.94 -11.97 19.88
CA ILE A 272 4.95 -10.94 19.64
C ILE A 272 5.93 -11.33 18.53
N SER A 273 6.30 -12.61 18.42
CA SER A 273 7.19 -13.10 17.36
C SER A 273 6.50 -13.09 15.99
N GLU A 274 5.22 -13.47 15.92
CA GLU A 274 4.43 -13.39 14.69
C GLU A 274 4.30 -11.94 14.21
N ILE A 275 4.10 -10.99 15.13
CA ILE A 275 4.08 -9.55 14.80
C ILE A 275 5.42 -9.07 14.27
N ALA A 276 6.53 -9.49 14.90
CA ALA A 276 7.86 -9.14 14.43
C ALA A 276 8.04 -9.55 12.95
N TYR A 277 7.73 -10.81 12.62
CA TYR A 277 7.85 -11.32 11.25
C TYR A 277 6.89 -10.62 10.29
N ALA A 278 5.62 -10.43 10.66
CA ALA A 278 4.63 -9.73 9.83
C ALA A 278 5.00 -8.27 9.58
N SER A 279 5.79 -7.67 10.48
CA SER A 279 6.27 -6.28 10.35
C SER A 279 7.66 -6.17 9.71
N GLY A 280 8.17 -7.25 9.10
CA GLY A 280 9.43 -7.24 8.34
C GLY A 280 10.71 -7.34 9.19
N PHE A 281 10.61 -7.80 10.44
CA PHE A 281 11.79 -8.12 11.24
C PHE A 281 12.11 -9.61 11.14
N SER A 282 13.35 -9.95 10.79
CA SER A 282 13.84 -11.33 10.75
C SER A 282 14.14 -11.91 12.14
N ASP A 283 14.36 -11.05 13.15
CA ASP A 283 14.69 -11.43 14.52
C ASP A 283 13.74 -10.75 15.52
N PRO A 284 12.90 -11.52 16.24
CA PRO A 284 11.99 -10.99 17.27
C PRO A 284 12.70 -10.30 18.45
N ALA A 285 13.93 -10.69 18.79
CA ALA A 285 14.69 -10.03 19.86
C ALA A 285 15.18 -8.64 19.42
N TYR A 286 15.63 -8.53 18.17
CA TYR A 286 15.96 -7.24 17.57
C TYR A 286 14.71 -6.35 17.46
N PHE A 287 13.59 -6.89 17.01
CA PHE A 287 12.31 -6.19 17.00
C PHE A 287 11.96 -5.60 18.35
N ALA A 288 12.01 -6.40 19.42
CA ALA A 288 11.67 -5.94 20.76
C ALA A 288 12.55 -4.78 21.24
N ARG A 289 13.85 -4.79 20.90
CA ARG A 289 14.78 -3.68 21.19
C ARG A 289 14.42 -2.41 20.43
N VAL A 290 14.18 -2.52 19.12
CA VAL A 290 13.79 -1.40 18.25
C VAL A 290 12.45 -0.82 18.68
N PHE A 291 11.47 -1.68 18.97
CA PHE A 291 10.17 -1.25 19.48
C PHE A 291 10.29 -0.46 20.77
N LYS A 292 11.05 -0.98 21.75
CA LYS A 292 11.30 -0.29 23.04
C LYS A 292 11.99 1.06 22.84
N GLN A 293 12.94 1.15 21.90
CA GLN A 293 13.62 2.40 21.56
C GLN A 293 12.64 3.44 21.00
N HIS A 294 11.65 3.03 20.18
CA HIS A 294 10.68 3.93 19.59
C HIS A 294 9.50 4.28 20.49
N LYS A 295 9.07 3.36 21.37
CA LYS A 295 7.84 3.51 22.18
C LYS A 295 8.10 3.61 23.69
N GLY A 296 9.32 3.45 24.14
CA GLY A 296 9.69 3.49 25.56
C GLY A 296 9.32 2.23 26.34
N THR A 297 8.49 1.34 25.79
CA THR A 297 8.02 0.09 26.40
C THR A 297 8.25 -1.10 25.48
N THR A 298 8.29 -2.31 26.03
CA THR A 298 8.38 -3.53 25.22
C THR A 298 7.06 -3.79 24.47
N PRO A 299 7.06 -4.55 23.35
CA PRO A 299 5.82 -4.91 22.65
C PRO A 299 4.80 -5.64 23.56
N LEU A 300 5.27 -6.46 24.48
CA LEU A 300 4.43 -7.20 25.42
C LEU A 300 3.77 -6.26 26.45
N GLU A 301 4.54 -5.34 27.04
CA GLU A 301 4.01 -4.31 27.95
C GLU A 301 3.02 -3.38 27.22
N PHE A 302 3.32 -3.02 25.98
CA PHE A 302 2.43 -2.20 25.16
C PHE A 302 1.09 -2.89 24.92
N ARG A 303 1.10 -4.18 24.58
CA ARG A 303 -0.13 -4.98 24.46
C ARG A 303 -0.91 -5.06 25.78
N ALA A 304 -0.24 -5.31 26.88
CA ALA A 304 -0.90 -5.35 28.18
C ALA A 304 -1.60 -4.00 28.53
N GLN A 305 -0.98 -2.87 28.16
CA GLN A 305 -1.58 -1.56 28.32
C GLN A 305 -2.84 -1.38 27.43
N LEU A 306 -2.81 -1.89 26.19
CA LEU A 306 -3.98 -1.86 25.30
C LEU A 306 -5.12 -2.70 25.86
N ASP A 307 -4.85 -3.91 26.33
CA ASP A 307 -5.85 -4.80 26.92
C ASP A 307 -6.44 -4.22 28.19
N ALA A 308 -5.63 -3.59 29.04
CA ALA A 308 -6.10 -2.89 30.23
C ALA A 308 -7.02 -1.67 29.89
N ARG A 309 -6.78 -0.99 28.77
CA ARG A 309 -7.65 0.10 28.28
C ARG A 309 -8.98 -0.44 27.74
N ARG A 310 -8.97 -1.57 27.03
CA ARG A 310 -10.17 -2.22 26.47
C ARG A 310 -11.09 -2.77 27.56
N ASN A 311 -10.54 -3.23 28.69
CA ASN A 311 -11.29 -3.81 29.80
C ASN A 311 -11.82 -2.77 30.80
N LYS A 312 -11.54 -1.47 30.62
CA LYS A 312 -12.24 -0.41 31.35
C LYS A 312 -13.62 -0.19 30.74
N PRO A 313 -14.71 -0.18 31.53
CA PRO A 313 -16.04 0.12 31.01
C PRO A 313 -16.03 1.57 30.48
N GLU A 314 -15.98 1.72 29.17
CA GLU A 314 -16.08 3.02 28.52
C GLU A 314 -17.53 3.42 28.32
N THR A 315 -17.86 4.57 28.86
CA THR A 315 -19.00 5.37 28.45
C THR A 315 -18.76 5.88 27.03
N GLN A 316 -19.46 5.29 26.06
CA GLN A 316 -19.56 5.59 24.63
C GLN A 316 -18.36 5.21 23.73
N PRO A 317 -18.60 4.52 22.59
CA PRO A 317 -17.58 4.24 21.62
C PRO A 317 -17.20 5.53 20.88
N LYS A 318 -16.02 6.05 21.16
CA LYS A 318 -15.40 7.03 20.25
C LYS A 318 -15.06 6.28 18.97
N THR A 319 -15.73 6.62 17.89
CA THR A 319 -15.30 6.27 16.54
C THR A 319 -13.86 6.71 16.38
N VAL A 320 -12.93 5.77 16.42
CA VAL A 320 -11.52 6.06 16.17
C VAL A 320 -11.40 6.22 14.66
N PHE A 321 -11.56 7.45 14.20
CA PHE A 321 -11.07 7.82 12.89
C PHE A 321 -9.55 7.66 12.92
N PHE A 322 -8.99 6.95 11.93
CA PHE A 322 -7.54 6.73 11.73
C PHE A 322 -6.78 8.01 11.35
N ASP A 323 -7.28 9.18 11.75
CA ASP A 323 -6.78 10.50 11.38
C ASP A 323 -5.69 11.06 12.32
N ARG A 324 -5.22 10.28 13.30
CA ARG A 324 -4.15 10.74 14.20
C ARG A 324 -2.83 9.98 14.00
N LEU A 325 -2.35 9.92 12.79
CA LEU A 325 -0.91 9.92 12.54
C LEU A 325 -0.57 11.36 12.10
N ASP A 326 -0.09 12.15 13.04
CA ASP A 326 0.42 13.50 12.81
C ASP A 326 1.54 13.47 11.76
N TYR A 327 1.19 13.70 10.50
CA TYR A 327 2.12 13.86 9.39
C TYR A 327 2.61 15.30 9.21
N THR A 328 2.45 16.16 10.23
CA THR A 328 2.79 17.59 10.16
C THR A 328 4.26 17.92 10.39
N HIS A 329 5.14 16.95 10.60
CA HIS A 329 6.56 17.23 10.69
C HIS A 329 7.21 17.22 9.31
N GLY A 330 7.27 18.39 8.65
CA GLY A 330 8.12 18.57 7.49
C GLY A 330 7.68 19.54 6.39
N VAL A 331 6.63 20.32 6.58
CA VAL A 331 6.38 21.44 5.66
C VAL A 331 6.74 22.74 6.40
N PRO A 332 7.78 23.52 5.96
CA PRO A 332 8.01 24.84 6.51
C PRO A 332 6.79 25.72 6.20
N GLN A 333 6.05 26.12 7.21
CA GLN A 333 5.07 27.19 7.06
C GLN A 333 5.83 28.47 6.67
N ARG A 334 5.55 29.00 5.49
CA ARG A 334 5.94 30.37 5.13
C ARG A 334 5.17 31.30 6.07
N SER A 335 5.92 32.06 6.87
CA SER A 335 5.38 33.13 7.68
C SER A 335 4.57 34.09 6.80
N PRO A 336 3.43 34.61 7.27
CA PRO A 336 2.71 35.68 6.57
C PRO A 336 3.61 36.89 6.52
N THR A 337 3.86 37.42 5.34
CA THR A 337 4.49 38.73 5.12
C THR A 337 3.67 39.82 5.83
N GLU A 338 4.29 40.47 6.78
CA GLU A 338 3.79 41.71 7.36
C GLU A 338 3.50 42.72 6.26
N THR A 339 2.25 43.13 6.16
CA THR A 339 1.84 44.28 5.36
C THR A 339 2.33 45.53 6.09
N VAL A 340 3.38 46.14 5.55
CA VAL A 340 3.77 47.48 5.93
C VAL A 340 2.73 48.45 5.39
N THR A 341 1.92 49.01 6.28
CA THR A 341 1.10 50.21 6.04
C THR A 341 2.03 51.42 6.14
N SER A 342 2.29 52.04 5.01
CA SER A 342 2.86 53.41 4.99
C SER A 342 1.73 54.40 5.09
N ALA A 343 1.89 55.32 6.04
CA ALA A 343 1.10 56.54 6.21
C ALA A 343 1.30 57.51 5.04
#